data_45d7926f66dd33132c13b7884f74e81e
#
_entry.id   45d7926f66dd33132c13b7884f74e81e
#
_cell.length_a   1.000
_cell.length_b   1.000
_cell.length_c   1.000
_cell.angle_alpha   90.00
_cell.angle_beta   90.00
_cell.angle_gamma   90.00
#
_symmetry.space_group_name_H-M   'P 1'
#
loop_
_entity.id
_entity.type
_entity.pdbx_description
1 polymer ?
#
loop_
_entity_poly.entity_id
_entity_poly.type
_entity_poly.pdbx_seq_one_letter_code
_entity_poly.pdbx_strand_id
1 'polypeptide(L)'
;MTAAMQLSGILMLILLSTPVAARAQEAGATVYATQKCSLCHSLGGRGNAKGPLDHVGAKLTADDIRKWIVTPAEMTAKSTSIRKPAMRAYPNLPKGDLDALVTYLAAQKMK
;
A
#
# COMPACT_ATOMS: atom_id res chain seq x y z
N MET A 1 -21.65 54.07 -31.16
CA MET A 1 -22.32 52.81 -30.75
C MET A 1 -21.21 51.80 -30.44
N THR A 2 -20.89 51.62 -29.18
CA THR A 2 -19.89 50.65 -28.74
C THR A 2 -20.62 49.41 -28.23
N ALA A 3 -20.47 48.31 -28.96
CA ALA A 3 -20.98 47.03 -28.49
C ALA A 3 -20.01 46.48 -27.44
N ALA A 4 -20.43 46.44 -26.20
CA ALA A 4 -19.69 45.77 -25.14
C ALA A 4 -19.86 44.26 -25.31
N MET A 5 -18.82 43.59 -25.81
CA MET A 5 -18.74 42.12 -25.74
C MET A 5 -18.43 41.73 -24.29
N GLN A 6 -19.47 41.27 -23.60
CA GLN A 6 -19.28 40.59 -22.32
C GLN A 6 -18.79 39.16 -22.62
N LEU A 7 -17.49 38.94 -22.42
CA LEU A 7 -16.97 37.60 -22.31
C LEU A 7 -17.38 37.06 -20.94
N SER A 8 -18.46 36.31 -20.88
CA SER A 8 -18.78 35.46 -19.73
C SER A 8 -17.79 34.31 -19.70
N GLY A 9 -16.74 34.49 -18.93
CA GLY A 9 -15.81 33.42 -18.64
C GLY A 9 -16.52 32.38 -17.76
N ILE A 10 -16.95 31.28 -18.37
CA ILE A 10 -17.39 30.12 -17.63
C ILE A 10 -16.15 29.49 -17.02
N LEU A 11 -15.92 29.80 -15.76
CA LEU A 11 -14.90 29.10 -14.95
C LEU A 11 -15.39 27.68 -14.71
N MET A 12 -14.99 26.76 -15.60
CA MET A 12 -15.28 25.35 -15.49
C MET A 12 -14.44 24.80 -14.33
N LEU A 13 -15.05 24.68 -13.15
CA LEU A 13 -14.43 24.05 -11.99
C LEU A 13 -14.33 22.55 -12.26
N ILE A 14 -13.15 22.13 -12.79
CA ILE A 14 -12.86 20.70 -12.96
C ILE A 14 -12.62 20.14 -11.58
N LEU A 15 -13.63 19.52 -11.00
CA LEU A 15 -13.52 18.70 -9.80
C LEU A 15 -12.67 17.47 -10.16
N LEU A 16 -11.38 17.54 -9.88
CA LEU A 16 -10.46 16.41 -9.98
C LEU A 16 -10.82 15.40 -8.87
N SER A 17 -11.78 14.53 -9.16
CA SER A 17 -12.09 13.40 -8.29
C SER A 17 -11.01 12.34 -8.47
N THR A 18 -10.19 12.10 -7.43
CA THR A 18 -9.23 11.00 -7.43
C THR A 18 -10.00 9.67 -7.38
N PRO A 19 -9.61 8.66 -8.20
CA PRO A 19 -10.26 7.36 -8.17
C PRO A 19 -10.06 6.67 -6.81
N VAL A 20 -11.05 5.88 -6.37
CA VAL A 20 -11.02 5.14 -5.09
C VAL A 20 -9.78 4.25 -4.97
N ALA A 21 -9.35 3.63 -6.06
CA ALA A 21 -8.14 2.80 -6.10
C ALA A 21 -6.87 3.59 -5.73
N ALA A 22 -6.73 4.83 -6.21
CA ALA A 22 -5.59 5.69 -5.88
C ALA A 22 -5.58 6.08 -4.39
N ARG A 23 -6.74 6.33 -3.80
CA ARG A 23 -6.88 6.63 -2.37
C ARG A 23 -6.52 5.42 -1.51
N ALA A 24 -6.90 4.22 -1.90
CA ALA A 24 -6.55 2.98 -1.20
C ALA A 24 -5.03 2.75 -1.24
N GLN A 25 -4.37 3.03 -2.37
CA GLN A 25 -2.91 2.93 -2.48
C GLN A 25 -2.20 3.95 -1.58
N GLU A 26 -2.65 5.19 -1.54
CA GLU A 26 -2.10 6.21 -0.64
C GLU A 26 -2.27 5.83 0.83
N ALA A 27 -3.45 5.39 1.24
CA ALA A 27 -3.72 4.97 2.60
C ALA A 27 -2.82 3.81 3.02
N GLY A 28 -2.66 2.80 2.16
CA GLY A 28 -1.79 1.66 2.41
C GLY A 28 -0.31 2.04 2.49
N ALA A 29 0.14 2.92 1.62
CA ALA A 29 1.51 3.44 1.65
C ALA A 29 1.79 4.21 2.96
N THR A 30 0.81 4.95 3.46
CA THR A 30 0.91 5.67 4.74
C THR A 30 1.05 4.69 5.91
N VAL A 31 0.24 3.62 5.94
CA VAL A 31 0.34 2.58 6.98
C VAL A 31 1.70 1.89 6.91
N TYR A 32 2.16 1.55 5.71
CA TYR A 32 3.48 0.95 5.47
C TYR A 32 4.60 1.82 6.08
N ALA A 33 4.57 3.10 5.85
CA ALA A 33 5.54 4.04 6.40
C ALA A 33 5.41 4.19 7.93
N THR A 34 4.20 4.36 8.44
CA THR A 34 3.92 4.54 9.87
C THR A 34 4.33 3.32 10.69
N GLN A 35 4.11 2.12 10.18
CA GLN A 35 4.49 0.87 10.84
C GLN A 35 5.96 0.50 10.62
N LYS A 36 6.71 1.33 9.91
CA LYS A 36 8.16 1.15 9.68
C LYS A 36 8.50 -0.19 9.01
N CYS A 37 7.68 -0.62 8.09
CA CYS A 37 7.90 -1.87 7.34
C CYS A 37 9.24 -1.85 6.59
N SER A 38 9.72 -0.68 6.19
CA SER A 38 10.99 -0.49 5.49
C SER A 38 12.24 -0.82 6.32
N LEU A 39 12.12 -1.00 7.64
CA LEU A 39 13.24 -1.50 8.44
C LEU A 39 13.63 -2.93 8.07
N CYS A 40 12.66 -3.72 7.61
CA CYS A 40 12.87 -5.12 7.25
C CYS A 40 12.60 -5.41 5.77
N HIS A 41 11.89 -4.54 5.08
CA HIS A 41 11.49 -4.73 3.69
C HIS A 41 11.89 -3.58 2.78
N SER A 42 11.93 -3.84 1.48
CA SER A 42 12.09 -2.79 0.47
C SER A 42 10.93 -2.79 -0.52
N LEU A 43 10.64 -1.59 -1.03
CA LEU A 43 9.72 -1.35 -2.15
C LEU A 43 10.31 -0.27 -3.05
N GLY A 44 10.37 -0.53 -4.34
CA GLY A 44 10.94 0.40 -5.30
C GLY A 44 12.39 0.78 -5.01
N GLY A 45 13.17 -0.13 -4.47
CA GLY A 45 14.57 0.10 -4.09
C GLY A 45 14.78 0.86 -2.80
N ARG A 46 13.70 1.16 -2.06
CA ARG A 46 13.76 1.88 -0.77
C ARG A 46 13.52 0.93 0.39
N GLY A 47 14.37 1.01 1.40
CA GLY A 47 14.30 0.19 2.61
C GLY A 47 15.34 -0.91 2.64
N ASN A 48 15.04 -2.00 3.34
CA ASN A 48 15.95 -3.11 3.51
C ASN A 48 15.92 -4.07 2.31
N ALA A 49 16.99 -4.08 1.52
CA ALA A 49 17.11 -4.87 0.30
C ALA A 49 17.04 -6.39 0.52
N LYS A 50 17.17 -6.87 1.76
CA LYS A 50 17.07 -8.31 2.08
C LYS A 50 15.61 -8.81 2.10
N GLY A 51 14.63 -7.91 2.12
CA GLY A 51 13.22 -8.27 2.17
C GLY A 51 12.38 -7.54 1.13
N PRO A 52 12.66 -7.68 -0.18
CA PRO A 52 11.92 -6.97 -1.21
C PRO A 52 10.46 -7.45 -1.27
N LEU A 53 9.54 -6.49 -1.38
CA LEU A 53 8.10 -6.74 -1.51
C LEU A 53 7.55 -6.34 -2.90
N ASP A 54 8.43 -6.01 -3.85
CA ASP A 54 8.03 -5.51 -5.17
C ASP A 54 7.14 -6.49 -5.95
N HIS A 55 7.22 -7.76 -5.65
CA HIS A 55 6.46 -8.83 -6.32
C HIS A 55 5.48 -9.54 -5.39
N VAL A 56 5.29 -9.06 -4.18
CA VAL A 56 4.52 -9.78 -3.16
C VAL A 56 3.08 -10.06 -3.60
N GLY A 57 2.44 -9.12 -4.30
CA GLY A 57 1.08 -9.29 -4.80
C GLY A 57 0.96 -10.26 -5.97
N ALA A 58 2.06 -10.61 -6.63
CA ALA A 58 2.09 -11.66 -7.66
C ALA A 58 2.34 -13.04 -7.05
N LYS A 59 2.94 -13.12 -5.86
CA LYS A 59 3.31 -14.37 -5.19
C LYS A 59 2.30 -14.82 -4.15
N LEU A 60 1.67 -13.87 -3.47
CA LEU A 60 0.75 -14.11 -2.36
C LEU A 60 -0.63 -13.53 -2.66
N THR A 61 -1.67 -14.20 -2.17
CA THR A 61 -3.03 -13.64 -2.18
C THR A 61 -3.16 -12.54 -1.12
N ALA A 62 -4.18 -11.71 -1.23
CA ALA A 62 -4.50 -10.71 -0.21
C ALA A 62 -4.70 -11.34 1.18
N ASP A 63 -5.32 -12.51 1.23
CA ASP A 63 -5.54 -13.26 2.47
C ASP A 63 -4.21 -13.73 3.09
N ASP A 64 -3.30 -14.24 2.28
CA ASP A 64 -1.96 -14.63 2.74
C ASP A 64 -1.17 -13.43 3.26
N ILE A 65 -1.23 -12.30 2.55
CA ILE A 65 -0.58 -11.05 2.99
C ILE A 65 -1.12 -10.63 4.36
N ARG A 66 -2.44 -10.68 4.53
CA ARG A 66 -3.09 -10.39 5.82
C ARG A 66 -2.58 -11.30 6.93
N LYS A 67 -2.48 -12.58 6.69
CA LYS A 67 -1.95 -13.55 7.65
C LYS A 67 -0.49 -13.27 8.01
N TRP A 68 0.33 -12.90 7.05
CA TRP A 68 1.71 -12.51 7.32
C TRP A 68 1.83 -11.29 8.23
N ILE A 69 0.90 -10.35 8.14
CA ILE A 69 0.87 -9.15 8.99
C ILE A 69 0.38 -9.47 10.40
N VAL A 70 -0.69 -10.25 10.51
CA VAL A 70 -1.38 -10.49 11.79
C VAL A 70 -0.80 -11.68 12.55
N THR A 71 -0.47 -12.76 11.84
CA THR A 71 0.00 -14.03 12.43
C THR A 71 1.25 -14.56 11.71
N PRO A 72 2.34 -13.77 11.66
CA PRO A 72 3.52 -14.16 10.88
C PRO A 72 4.20 -15.44 11.38
N ALA A 73 4.09 -15.78 12.67
CA ALA A 73 4.67 -17.00 13.21
C ALA A 73 4.07 -18.26 12.56
N GLU A 74 2.76 -18.28 12.33
CA GLU A 74 2.10 -19.37 11.60
C GLU A 74 2.60 -19.47 10.16
N MET A 75 2.72 -18.33 9.50
CA MET A 75 3.18 -18.27 8.12
C MET A 75 4.64 -18.67 7.99
N THR A 76 5.48 -18.26 8.93
CA THR A 76 6.89 -18.68 9.00
C THR A 76 7.00 -20.18 9.16
N ALA A 77 6.19 -20.79 10.03
CA ALA A 77 6.19 -22.24 10.25
C ALA A 77 5.78 -23.04 9.00
N LYS A 78 4.92 -22.47 8.16
CA LYS A 78 4.45 -23.08 6.91
C LYS A 78 5.35 -22.79 5.71
N SER A 79 6.26 -21.84 5.84
CA SER A 79 7.15 -21.42 4.77
C SER A 79 8.54 -22.01 4.94
N THR A 80 9.41 -21.77 3.95
CA THR A 80 10.83 -22.09 4.02
C THR A 80 11.68 -20.92 4.49
N SER A 81 11.07 -19.91 5.07
CA SER A 81 11.78 -18.69 5.50
C SER A 81 12.72 -18.97 6.66
N ILE A 82 13.99 -18.66 6.45
CA ILE A 82 15.04 -18.74 7.47
C ILE A 82 15.52 -17.35 7.89
N ARG A 83 14.81 -16.31 7.46
CA ARG A 83 15.22 -14.92 7.69
C ARG A 83 15.18 -14.55 9.16
N LYS A 84 16.22 -13.83 9.62
CA LYS A 84 16.34 -13.34 11.00
C LYS A 84 16.54 -11.81 11.01
N PRO A 85 15.92 -11.09 11.96
CA PRO A 85 14.90 -11.60 12.88
C PRO A 85 13.61 -11.97 12.13
N ALA A 86 12.82 -12.85 12.73
CA ALA A 86 11.51 -13.21 12.17
C ALA A 86 10.57 -11.99 12.17
N MET A 87 9.65 -11.95 11.21
CA MET A 87 8.67 -10.87 11.13
C MET A 87 7.82 -10.83 12.40
N ARG A 88 7.68 -9.63 12.99
CA ARG A 88 6.82 -9.44 14.15
C ARG A 88 5.35 -9.30 13.75
N ALA A 89 4.45 -9.65 14.66
CA ALA A 89 3.02 -9.55 14.45
C ALA A 89 2.50 -8.12 14.65
N TYR A 90 1.44 -7.77 13.92
CA TYR A 90 0.67 -6.54 14.06
C TYR A 90 -0.81 -6.86 14.33
N PRO A 91 -1.13 -7.51 15.46
CA PRO A 91 -2.49 -8.00 15.71
C PRO A 91 -3.49 -6.90 16.04
N ASN A 92 -3.01 -5.72 16.41
CA ASN A 92 -3.83 -4.61 16.90
C ASN A 92 -3.96 -3.45 15.89
N LEU A 93 -3.57 -3.64 14.62
CA LEU A 93 -3.84 -2.64 13.60
C LEU A 93 -5.35 -2.43 13.47
N PRO A 94 -5.83 -1.17 13.46
CA PRO A 94 -7.23 -0.90 13.13
C PRO A 94 -7.62 -1.57 11.81
N LYS A 95 -8.85 -2.07 11.72
CA LYS A 95 -9.30 -2.82 10.54
C LYS A 95 -9.09 -2.05 9.24
N GLY A 96 -9.40 -0.75 9.24
CA GLY A 96 -9.21 0.11 8.06
C GLY A 96 -7.74 0.22 7.62
N ASP A 97 -6.82 0.33 8.58
CA ASP A 97 -5.39 0.40 8.31
C ASP A 97 -4.87 -0.94 7.79
N LEU A 98 -5.30 -2.05 8.39
CA LEU A 98 -4.94 -3.38 7.93
C LEU A 98 -5.44 -3.64 6.50
N ASP A 99 -6.69 -3.31 6.22
CA ASP A 99 -7.28 -3.47 4.89
C ASP A 99 -6.53 -2.62 3.84
N ALA A 100 -6.20 -1.38 4.18
CA ALA A 100 -5.43 -0.48 3.31
C ALA A 100 -4.02 -1.03 3.03
N LEU A 101 -3.33 -1.50 4.05
CA LEU A 101 -1.99 -2.09 3.92
C LEU A 101 -2.02 -3.35 3.05
N VAL A 102 -2.97 -4.24 3.27
CA VAL A 102 -3.15 -5.46 2.47
C VAL A 102 -3.41 -5.11 1.00
N THR A 103 -4.32 -4.18 0.74
CA THR A 103 -4.62 -3.71 -0.63
C THR A 103 -3.38 -3.12 -1.31
N TYR A 104 -2.64 -2.31 -0.58
CA TYR A 104 -1.40 -1.70 -1.07
C TYR A 104 -0.35 -2.75 -1.45
N LEU A 105 -0.11 -3.71 -0.58
CA LEU A 105 0.86 -4.77 -0.83
C LEU A 105 0.41 -5.75 -1.92
N ALA A 106 -0.88 -6.09 -1.97
CA ALA A 106 -1.43 -6.95 -3.01
C ALA A 106 -1.32 -6.34 -4.42
N ALA A 107 -1.23 -5.03 -4.52
CA ALA A 107 -1.01 -4.31 -5.78
C ALA A 107 0.46 -4.29 -6.23
N GLN A 108 1.41 -4.73 -5.41
CA GLN A 108 2.83 -4.79 -5.74
C GLN A 108 3.12 -6.02 -6.60
N LYS A 109 2.98 -5.86 -7.91
CA LYS A 109 3.07 -6.93 -8.92
C LYS A 109 4.12 -6.62 -9.99
N MET A 110 5.20 -5.96 -9.64
CA MET A 110 6.27 -5.66 -10.60
C MET A 110 6.85 -6.95 -11.18
N LYS A 111 7.13 -6.90 -12.47
CA LYS A 111 7.74 -8.04 -13.20
C LYS A 111 9.26 -8.01 -13.08
#